data_d5278dfc68567152553165ebad06faf4
#
_entry.id   d5278dfc68567152553165ebad06faf4
#
_cell.length_a   1.000
_cell.length_b   1.000
_cell.length_c   1.000
_cell.angle_alpha   90.00
_cell.angle_beta   90.00
_cell.angle_gamma   90.00
#
_symmetry.space_group_name_H-M   'P 1'
#
loop_
_entity.id
_entity.type
_entity.pdbx_description
1 polymer ?
#
loop_
_entity_poly.entity_id
_entity_poly.type
_entity_poly.pdbx_seq_one_letter_code
_entity_poly.pdbx_strand_id
1 'polypeptide(L)'
;MSTTRRVYKVKKTKKKRRKRLWLLLVPLLVLGLGATTYAATIYLKAQDVFKNSYDPVEASAKRSEAVDPLKDNFSILFIGIDDSDKRDYKGHSRSDALILATFNKDQKSIKLLSIPRDSYVYVPAKGVTTKINAAHAAGGPKATMDTVEELLDIPVDYYVRMNFNAFIDVVDSLDGIKVDVPYEINELDSHDKKNGIHLEKGLQTVDGEEALAFARTRKKDSDIQRGERQQEVLKAIVAKAASAGSITKYTDVMEAVGDNMTTNLQFSQIKGFIKYVTTDKGLNLETLKLEGRDSYINGTYYYQLNDTSVANTKQILRSHLNLGPKEGNQTEAVQSQIQK
;
A
#
# COMPACT_ATOMS: atom_id res chain seq x y z
N MET A 1 -41.67 -36.65 -58.87
CA MET A 1 -40.47 -35.72 -58.96
C MET A 1 -40.45 -34.60 -57.96
N SER A 2 -41.14 -34.66 -56.82
CA SER A 2 -41.26 -33.53 -55.87
C SER A 2 -40.42 -33.65 -54.60
N THR A 3 -39.90 -34.81 -54.21
CA THR A 3 -39.26 -35.07 -52.91
C THR A 3 -37.78 -34.71 -52.87
N THR A 4 -37.07 -34.77 -53.99
CA THR A 4 -35.61 -34.56 -54.04
C THR A 4 -35.21 -33.08 -53.94
N ARG A 5 -36.03 -32.12 -54.36
CA ARG A 5 -35.76 -30.69 -54.31
C ARG A 5 -35.83 -30.11 -52.88
N ARG A 6 -36.72 -30.65 -52.02
CA ARG A 6 -36.83 -30.18 -50.61
C ARG A 6 -35.62 -30.59 -49.70
N VAL A 7 -35.12 -31.80 -49.94
CA VAL A 7 -33.94 -32.29 -49.13
C VAL A 7 -32.67 -31.52 -49.47
N TYR A 8 -32.46 -31.08 -50.69
CA TYR A 8 -31.30 -30.30 -51.11
C TYR A 8 -31.29 -28.87 -50.53
N LYS A 9 -32.44 -28.20 -50.42
CA LYS A 9 -32.58 -26.87 -49.84
C LYS A 9 -32.31 -26.87 -48.34
N VAL A 10 -32.77 -27.87 -47.61
CA VAL A 10 -32.57 -28.01 -46.17
C VAL A 10 -31.10 -28.27 -45.84
N LYS A 11 -30.39 -29.08 -46.62
CA LYS A 11 -28.93 -29.29 -46.42
C LYS A 11 -28.10 -28.04 -46.69
N LYS A 12 -28.45 -27.21 -47.67
CA LYS A 12 -27.74 -25.95 -47.98
C LYS A 12 -27.93 -24.88 -46.88
N THR A 13 -29.08 -24.76 -46.27
CA THR A 13 -29.35 -23.79 -45.20
C THR A 13 -28.65 -24.18 -43.89
N LYS A 14 -28.60 -25.47 -43.55
CA LYS A 14 -27.87 -25.98 -42.40
C LYS A 14 -26.35 -25.75 -42.54
N LYS A 15 -25.78 -25.94 -43.76
CA LYS A 15 -24.34 -25.67 -44.02
C LYS A 15 -23.98 -24.18 -43.93
N LYS A 16 -24.86 -23.26 -44.41
CA LYS A 16 -24.67 -21.81 -44.30
C LYS A 16 -24.78 -21.32 -42.86
N ARG A 17 -25.72 -21.83 -42.04
CA ARG A 17 -25.84 -21.52 -40.62
C ARG A 17 -24.62 -21.99 -39.81
N ARG A 18 -24.13 -23.22 -40.08
CA ARG A 18 -22.89 -23.73 -39.44
C ARG A 18 -21.69 -22.86 -39.80
N LYS A 19 -21.47 -22.46 -41.06
CA LYS A 19 -20.36 -21.56 -41.43
C LYS A 19 -20.45 -20.20 -40.75
N ARG A 20 -21.66 -19.60 -40.62
CA ARG A 20 -21.84 -18.33 -39.87
C ARG A 20 -21.56 -18.48 -38.37
N LEU A 21 -21.92 -19.62 -37.79
CA LEU A 21 -21.61 -19.91 -36.37
C LEU A 21 -20.11 -20.04 -36.15
N TRP A 22 -19.39 -20.71 -37.03
CA TRP A 22 -17.94 -20.84 -36.97
C TRP A 22 -17.22 -19.49 -37.16
N LEU A 23 -17.75 -18.59 -37.99
CA LEU A 23 -17.21 -17.22 -38.15
C LEU A 23 -17.33 -16.35 -36.88
N LEU A 24 -18.25 -16.67 -35.98
CA LEU A 24 -18.40 -16.00 -34.69
C LEU A 24 -17.63 -16.72 -33.57
N LEU A 25 -17.62 -18.06 -33.58
CA LEU A 25 -16.96 -18.84 -32.53
C LEU A 25 -15.43 -18.82 -32.59
N VAL A 26 -14.85 -18.82 -33.81
CA VAL A 26 -13.39 -18.79 -33.98
C VAL A 26 -12.76 -17.50 -33.43
N PRO A 27 -13.25 -16.28 -33.77
CA PRO A 27 -12.74 -15.06 -33.17
C PRO A 27 -12.92 -15.01 -31.63
N LEU A 28 -14.08 -15.48 -31.14
CA LEU A 28 -14.33 -15.55 -29.69
C LEU A 28 -13.35 -16.51 -29.00
N LEU A 29 -13.03 -17.63 -29.61
CA LEU A 29 -12.04 -18.60 -29.08
C LEU A 29 -10.63 -18.05 -29.13
N VAL A 30 -10.26 -17.33 -30.20
CA VAL A 30 -8.96 -16.65 -30.32
C VAL A 30 -8.82 -15.56 -29.25
N LEU A 31 -9.87 -14.74 -29.06
CA LEU A 31 -9.92 -13.74 -28.00
C LEU A 31 -9.83 -14.39 -26.60
N GLY A 32 -10.55 -15.49 -26.37
CA GLY A 32 -10.48 -16.24 -25.12
C GLY A 32 -9.10 -16.82 -24.86
N LEU A 33 -8.45 -17.39 -25.88
CA LEU A 33 -7.07 -17.89 -25.77
C LEU A 33 -6.08 -16.75 -25.54
N GLY A 34 -6.23 -15.61 -26.22
CA GLY A 34 -5.40 -14.42 -26.00
C GLY A 34 -5.53 -13.88 -24.58
N ALA A 35 -6.75 -13.77 -24.07
CA ALA A 35 -7.03 -13.31 -22.72
C ALA A 35 -6.46 -14.28 -21.65
N THR A 36 -6.61 -15.60 -21.86
CA THR A 36 -6.06 -16.60 -20.91
C THR A 36 -4.55 -16.63 -20.94
N THR A 37 -3.91 -16.51 -22.10
CA THR A 37 -2.45 -16.44 -22.22
C THR A 37 -1.93 -15.18 -21.53
N TYR A 38 -2.56 -14.04 -21.75
CA TYR A 38 -2.21 -12.77 -21.10
C TYR A 38 -2.34 -12.85 -19.58
N ALA A 39 -3.47 -13.38 -19.08
CA ALA A 39 -3.68 -13.57 -17.65
C ALA A 39 -2.64 -14.54 -17.03
N ALA A 40 -2.27 -15.60 -17.75
CA ALA A 40 -1.23 -16.52 -17.32
C ALA A 40 0.15 -15.84 -17.27
N THR A 41 0.48 -14.99 -18.23
CA THR A 41 1.75 -14.23 -18.24
C THR A 41 1.84 -13.29 -17.06
N ILE A 42 0.78 -12.51 -16.78
CA ILE A 42 0.71 -11.64 -15.59
C ILE A 42 0.87 -12.45 -14.32
N TYR A 43 0.18 -13.58 -14.22
CA TYR A 43 0.24 -14.46 -13.05
C TYR A 43 1.67 -14.97 -12.78
N LEU A 44 2.35 -15.46 -13.83
CA LEU A 44 3.72 -15.99 -13.72
C LEU A 44 4.72 -14.88 -13.38
N LYS A 45 4.63 -13.71 -14.03
CA LYS A 45 5.48 -12.56 -13.69
C LYS A 45 5.27 -12.11 -12.25
N ALA A 46 4.01 -11.95 -11.82
CA ALA A 46 3.70 -11.59 -10.45
C ALA A 46 4.29 -12.60 -9.45
N GLN A 47 4.15 -13.91 -9.72
CA GLN A 47 4.72 -14.94 -8.87
C GLN A 47 6.25 -14.84 -8.76
N ASP A 48 6.94 -14.54 -9.86
CA ASP A 48 8.39 -14.40 -9.89
C ASP A 48 8.87 -13.16 -9.13
N VAL A 49 8.23 -12.01 -9.36
CA VAL A 49 8.50 -10.75 -8.63
C VAL A 49 8.34 -10.95 -7.12
N PHE A 50 7.21 -11.50 -6.68
CA PHE A 50 7.00 -11.72 -5.25
C PHE A 50 7.92 -12.76 -4.64
N LYS A 51 8.38 -13.74 -5.41
CA LYS A 51 9.39 -14.69 -4.96
C LYS A 51 10.74 -14.00 -4.70
N ASN A 52 11.14 -13.10 -5.58
CA ASN A 52 12.39 -12.36 -5.47
C ASN A 52 12.34 -11.26 -4.39
N SER A 53 11.19 -10.61 -4.23
CA SER A 53 10.95 -9.59 -3.22
C SER A 53 10.59 -10.14 -1.83
N TYR A 54 10.42 -11.47 -1.71
CA TYR A 54 9.99 -12.10 -0.46
C TYR A 54 11.14 -12.14 0.54
N ASP A 55 10.96 -11.39 1.62
CA ASP A 55 11.90 -11.32 2.75
C ASP A 55 11.09 -11.57 4.04
N PRO A 56 11.06 -12.82 4.53
CA PRO A 56 10.27 -13.20 5.68
C PRO A 56 10.83 -12.60 6.97
N VAL A 57 9.93 -12.15 7.84
CA VAL A 57 10.23 -11.73 9.20
C VAL A 57 9.42 -12.56 10.19
N GLU A 58 9.85 -12.58 11.46
CA GLU A 58 9.07 -13.21 12.51
C GLU A 58 7.68 -12.59 12.62
N ALA A 59 6.67 -13.44 12.79
CA ALA A 59 5.30 -13.01 12.99
C ALA A 59 5.16 -12.13 14.24
N SER A 60 4.15 -11.27 14.27
CA SER A 60 3.85 -10.44 15.42
C SER A 60 3.57 -11.29 16.65
N ALA A 61 4.25 -11.00 17.78
CA ALA A 61 3.97 -11.62 19.07
C ALA A 61 2.57 -11.24 19.64
N LYS A 62 1.90 -10.25 19.02
CA LYS A 62 0.53 -9.84 19.37
C LYS A 62 -0.55 -10.65 18.64
N ARG A 63 -0.15 -11.66 17.85
CA ARG A 63 -1.05 -12.64 17.20
C ARG A 63 -0.86 -14.01 17.83
N SER A 64 -1.96 -14.68 18.11
CA SER A 64 -1.95 -16.08 18.58
C SER A 64 -1.78 -17.08 17.42
N GLU A 65 -2.17 -16.68 16.20
CA GLU A 65 -2.15 -17.52 15.01
C GLU A 65 -1.67 -16.71 13.79
N ALA A 66 -1.22 -17.42 12.75
CA ALA A 66 -0.84 -16.80 11.49
C ALA A 66 -2.07 -16.18 10.81
N VAL A 67 -1.91 -14.96 10.34
CA VAL A 67 -2.98 -14.18 9.70
C VAL A 67 -3.08 -14.54 8.22
N ASP A 68 -4.30 -14.79 7.73
CA ASP A 68 -4.61 -15.01 6.32
C ASP A 68 -5.43 -13.80 5.78
N PRO A 69 -4.87 -12.95 4.91
CA PRO A 69 -5.58 -11.79 4.36
C PRO A 69 -6.89 -12.11 3.62
N LEU A 70 -7.11 -13.37 3.26
CA LEU A 70 -8.37 -13.82 2.66
C LEU A 70 -9.49 -14.00 3.68
N LYS A 71 -9.14 -14.20 4.96
CA LYS A 71 -10.09 -14.59 6.03
C LYS A 71 -10.11 -13.61 7.18
N ASP A 72 -9.00 -12.96 7.47
CA ASP A 72 -8.78 -12.19 8.69
C ASP A 72 -8.73 -10.69 8.41
N ASN A 73 -8.92 -9.89 9.45
CA ASN A 73 -8.53 -8.50 9.47
C ASN A 73 -7.03 -8.43 9.73
N PHE A 74 -6.33 -7.58 9.00
CA PHE A 74 -4.87 -7.54 9.03
C PHE A 74 -4.32 -6.12 8.87
N SER A 75 -3.02 -5.99 9.08
CA SER A 75 -2.29 -4.73 8.95
C SER A 75 -1.07 -4.86 8.05
N ILE A 76 -0.74 -3.77 7.34
CA ILE A 76 0.47 -3.64 6.52
C ILE A 76 1.16 -2.35 6.88
N LEU A 77 2.47 -2.41 7.11
CA LEU A 77 3.33 -1.25 7.25
C LEU A 77 4.06 -0.98 5.94
N PHE A 78 3.75 0.14 5.30
CA PHE A 78 4.51 0.67 4.16
C PHE A 78 5.70 1.47 4.68
N ILE A 79 6.90 1.12 4.23
CA ILE A 79 8.17 1.71 4.64
C ILE A 79 8.86 2.27 3.41
N GLY A 80 8.89 3.59 3.28
CA GLY A 80 9.64 4.30 2.25
C GLY A 80 11.05 4.60 2.74
N ILE A 81 12.05 4.26 1.94
CA ILE A 81 13.46 4.53 2.23
C ILE A 81 14.11 5.32 1.11
N ASP A 82 15.09 6.15 1.47
CA ASP A 82 16.00 6.79 0.53
C ASP A 82 17.28 5.95 0.45
N ASP A 83 17.31 5.05 -0.51
CA ASP A 83 18.43 4.14 -0.76
C ASP A 83 19.06 4.49 -2.13
N SER A 84 19.23 5.80 -2.38
CA SER A 84 19.86 6.27 -3.60
C SER A 84 21.33 5.82 -3.68
N ASP A 85 21.80 5.47 -4.87
CA ASP A 85 23.18 5.01 -5.16
C ASP A 85 24.27 5.95 -4.62
N LYS A 86 23.92 7.22 -4.39
CA LYS A 86 24.82 8.23 -3.83
C LYS A 86 25.01 8.13 -2.32
N ARG A 87 24.09 7.44 -1.62
CA ARG A 87 24.10 7.27 -0.17
C ARG A 87 24.34 5.81 0.14
N ASP A 88 25.61 5.39 0.19
CA ASP A 88 26.03 4.02 0.49
C ASP A 88 25.70 3.65 1.95
N TYR A 89 24.39 3.51 2.25
CA TYR A 89 23.90 3.13 3.57
C TYR A 89 23.98 1.63 3.86
N LYS A 90 24.42 0.78 2.92
CA LYS A 90 24.66 -0.68 3.10
C LYS A 90 23.56 -1.38 3.94
N GLY A 91 22.29 -1.09 3.65
CA GLY A 91 21.16 -1.66 4.38
C GLY A 91 20.80 -0.99 5.71
N HIS A 92 21.47 0.10 6.10
CA HIS A 92 21.22 0.86 7.34
C HIS A 92 20.51 2.20 7.10
N SER A 93 19.73 2.32 6.03
CA SER A 93 18.97 3.53 5.73
C SER A 93 17.86 3.78 6.78
N ARG A 94 17.59 5.07 7.04
CA ARG A 94 16.42 5.45 7.84
C ARG A 94 15.16 5.41 6.99
N SER A 95 14.02 5.15 7.62
CA SER A 95 12.74 5.30 6.93
C SER A 95 12.36 6.78 6.79
N ASP A 96 11.96 7.18 5.59
CA ASP A 96 11.50 8.55 5.29
C ASP A 96 9.98 8.68 5.24
N ALA A 97 9.29 7.56 4.99
CA ALA A 97 7.84 7.44 5.07
C ALA A 97 7.45 6.19 5.85
N LEU A 98 6.48 6.33 6.73
CA LEU A 98 5.87 5.23 7.47
C LEU A 98 4.34 5.39 7.40
N ILE A 99 3.67 4.49 6.70
CA ILE A 99 2.21 4.46 6.61
C ILE A 99 1.72 3.09 7.05
N LEU A 100 0.94 3.05 8.10
CA LEU A 100 0.25 1.84 8.54
C LEU A 100 -1.13 1.79 7.90
N ALA A 101 -1.43 0.70 7.20
CA ALA A 101 -2.76 0.38 6.69
C ALA A 101 -3.36 -0.76 7.48
N THR A 102 -4.58 -0.60 7.96
CA THR A 102 -5.37 -1.70 8.53
C THR A 102 -6.56 -2.02 7.64
N PHE A 103 -6.87 -3.29 7.48
CA PHE A 103 -7.89 -3.82 6.59
C PHE A 103 -8.95 -4.54 7.41
N ASN A 104 -10.20 -4.11 7.27
CA ASN A 104 -11.35 -4.78 7.89
C ASN A 104 -12.21 -5.43 6.80
N LYS A 105 -12.26 -6.73 6.80
CA LYS A 105 -12.97 -7.55 5.82
C LYS A 105 -14.50 -7.38 5.92
N ASP A 106 -15.01 -7.31 7.13
CA ASP A 106 -16.45 -7.28 7.40
C ASP A 106 -17.03 -5.90 7.04
N GLN A 107 -16.28 -4.83 7.36
CA GLN A 107 -16.64 -3.45 7.01
C GLN A 107 -16.25 -3.08 5.57
N LYS A 108 -15.44 -3.90 4.89
CA LYS A 108 -14.84 -3.62 3.58
C LYS A 108 -14.21 -2.23 3.58
N SER A 109 -13.39 -1.96 4.58
CA SER A 109 -12.77 -0.65 4.81
C SER A 109 -11.27 -0.76 5.05
N ILE A 110 -10.56 0.32 4.72
CA ILE A 110 -9.13 0.48 4.95
C ILE A 110 -8.93 1.76 5.75
N LYS A 111 -8.15 1.70 6.83
CA LYS A 111 -7.70 2.88 7.54
C LYS A 111 -6.21 3.07 7.31
N LEU A 112 -5.82 4.27 6.93
CA LEU A 112 -4.43 4.67 6.71
C LEU A 112 -3.99 5.61 7.82
N LEU A 113 -2.88 5.31 8.47
CA LEU A 113 -2.23 6.15 9.46
C LEU A 113 -0.82 6.50 9.00
N SER A 114 -0.54 7.79 8.74
CA SER A 114 0.84 8.26 8.57
C SER A 114 1.47 8.50 9.94
N ILE A 115 2.68 7.94 10.13
CA ILE A 115 3.47 8.09 11.34
C ILE A 115 4.64 9.03 11.04
N PRO A 116 4.70 10.23 11.64
CA PRO A 116 5.79 11.17 11.38
C PRO A 116 7.15 10.55 11.70
N ARG A 117 8.10 10.61 10.76
CA ARG A 117 9.41 9.93 10.86
C ARG A 117 10.26 10.40 12.05
N ASP A 118 10.02 11.62 12.51
CA ASP A 118 10.73 12.23 13.63
C ASP A 118 10.01 12.04 14.98
N SER A 119 8.95 11.20 15.04
CA SER A 119 8.21 10.87 16.27
C SER A 119 9.17 10.34 17.35
N TYR A 120 9.09 10.95 18.55
CA TYR A 120 9.88 10.56 19.72
C TYR A 120 9.24 9.37 20.42
N VAL A 121 9.75 8.17 20.16
CA VAL A 121 9.17 6.89 20.61
C VAL A 121 10.25 5.95 21.13
N TYR A 122 9.87 5.00 21.97
CA TYR A 122 10.75 3.92 22.36
C TYR A 122 11.02 2.99 21.17
N VAL A 123 12.28 2.71 20.87
CA VAL A 123 12.71 1.83 19.78
C VAL A 123 13.30 0.56 20.39
N PRO A 124 12.56 -0.57 20.45
CA PRO A 124 12.98 -1.80 21.13
C PRO A 124 14.35 -2.30 20.69
N ALA A 125 14.62 -2.31 19.37
CA ALA A 125 15.91 -2.76 18.82
C ALA A 125 17.12 -1.93 19.29
N LYS A 126 16.90 -0.72 19.82
CA LYS A 126 17.94 0.16 20.37
C LYS A 126 17.92 0.27 21.90
N GLY A 127 16.84 -0.15 22.55
CA GLY A 127 16.62 0.00 23.98
C GLY A 127 16.52 1.45 24.46
N VAL A 128 16.23 2.42 23.56
CA VAL A 128 16.16 3.85 23.88
C VAL A 128 14.98 4.53 23.20
N THR A 129 14.55 5.66 23.77
CA THR A 129 13.58 6.55 23.14
C THR A 129 14.29 7.51 22.19
N THR A 130 13.90 7.49 20.92
CA THR A 130 14.50 8.33 19.87
C THR A 130 13.52 8.48 18.70
N LYS A 131 13.97 9.02 17.55
CA LYS A 131 13.13 9.13 16.35
C LYS A 131 12.74 7.74 15.82
N ILE A 132 11.47 7.56 15.47
CA ILE A 132 10.96 6.27 14.98
C ILE A 132 11.71 5.78 13.73
N ASN A 133 12.17 6.71 12.87
CA ASN A 133 12.93 6.35 11.66
C ASN A 133 14.27 5.67 11.94
N ALA A 134 14.79 5.78 13.16
CA ALA A 134 16.02 5.09 13.58
C ALA A 134 15.81 3.57 13.77
N ALA A 135 14.56 3.11 13.87
CA ALA A 135 14.25 1.69 13.99
C ALA A 135 14.69 0.91 12.74
N HIS A 136 14.42 1.46 11.54
CA HIS A 136 14.82 0.83 10.28
C HIS A 136 16.34 0.68 10.16
N ALA A 137 17.09 1.73 10.53
CA ALA A 137 18.56 1.68 10.55
C ALA A 137 19.12 0.71 11.59
N ALA A 138 18.36 0.39 12.65
CA ALA A 138 18.79 -0.51 13.73
C ALA A 138 18.58 -1.99 13.43
N GLY A 139 17.53 -2.36 12.66
CA GLY A 139 17.17 -3.75 12.40
C GLY A 139 16.17 -3.93 11.27
N GLY A 140 16.18 -3.01 10.29
CA GLY A 140 15.39 -3.12 9.07
C GLY A 140 13.87 -3.11 9.29
N PRO A 141 13.13 -3.80 8.41
CA PRO A 141 11.67 -3.85 8.48
C PRO A 141 11.16 -4.42 9.81
N LYS A 142 11.75 -5.50 10.33
CA LYS A 142 11.31 -6.12 11.60
C LYS A 142 11.39 -5.15 12.78
N ALA A 143 12.53 -4.47 12.96
CA ALA A 143 12.66 -3.48 14.04
C ALA A 143 11.69 -2.30 13.88
N THR A 144 11.34 -1.94 12.63
CA THR A 144 10.35 -0.90 12.37
C THR A 144 8.95 -1.37 12.75
N MET A 145 8.58 -2.61 12.37
CA MET A 145 7.30 -3.24 12.76
C MET A 145 7.17 -3.29 14.28
N ASP A 146 8.19 -3.81 15.00
CA ASP A 146 8.18 -3.93 16.46
C ASP A 146 8.03 -2.55 17.14
N THR A 147 8.65 -1.52 16.58
CA THR A 147 8.52 -0.14 17.10
C THR A 147 7.10 0.42 16.90
N VAL A 148 6.47 0.13 15.77
CA VAL A 148 5.08 0.53 15.50
C VAL A 148 4.11 -0.26 16.38
N GLU A 149 4.35 -1.55 16.60
CA GLU A 149 3.59 -2.39 17.51
C GLU A 149 3.68 -1.91 18.97
N GLU A 150 4.86 -1.49 19.40
CA GLU A 150 5.06 -0.91 20.74
C GLU A 150 4.31 0.42 20.88
N LEU A 151 4.42 1.29 19.87
CA LEU A 151 3.74 2.59 19.85
C LEU A 151 2.20 2.44 19.87
N LEU A 152 1.63 1.58 19.03
CA LEU A 152 0.19 1.53 18.75
C LEU A 152 -0.54 0.39 19.44
N ASP A 153 0.18 -0.52 20.07
CA ASP A 153 -0.37 -1.71 20.75
C ASP A 153 -1.32 -2.55 19.90
N ILE A 154 -0.98 -2.70 18.62
CA ILE A 154 -1.67 -3.56 17.66
C ILE A 154 -0.64 -4.44 16.95
N PRO A 155 -1.00 -5.60 16.39
CA PRO A 155 -0.10 -6.35 15.53
C PRO A 155 0.18 -5.60 14.23
N VAL A 156 1.41 -5.72 13.72
CA VAL A 156 1.80 -5.37 12.36
C VAL A 156 2.10 -6.69 11.64
N ASP A 157 1.17 -7.15 10.80
CA ASP A 157 1.21 -8.49 10.23
C ASP A 157 2.16 -8.58 9.05
N TYR A 158 2.12 -7.55 8.20
CA TYR A 158 2.88 -7.49 6.96
C TYR A 158 3.61 -6.16 6.82
N TYR A 159 4.64 -6.16 5.99
CA TYR A 159 5.30 -4.95 5.55
C TYR A 159 5.51 -4.92 4.04
N VAL A 160 5.61 -3.73 3.50
CA VAL A 160 6.12 -3.44 2.15
C VAL A 160 7.16 -2.35 2.28
N ARG A 161 8.42 -2.67 2.03
CA ARG A 161 9.51 -1.71 1.97
C ARG A 161 9.82 -1.40 0.52
N MET A 162 9.94 -0.11 0.19
CA MET A 162 10.15 0.39 -1.16
C MET A 162 11.16 1.54 -1.14
N ASN A 163 12.06 1.56 -2.12
CA ASN A 163 12.93 2.71 -2.35
C ASN A 163 12.29 3.73 -3.31
N PHE A 164 12.96 4.87 -3.52
CA PHE A 164 12.45 5.94 -4.40
C PHE A 164 12.34 5.51 -5.85
N ASN A 165 13.27 4.68 -6.35
CA ASN A 165 13.24 4.21 -7.73
C ASN A 165 11.98 3.35 -7.98
N ALA A 166 11.69 2.37 -7.11
CA ALA A 166 10.47 1.58 -7.22
C ALA A 166 9.20 2.43 -7.17
N PHE A 167 9.20 3.46 -6.33
CA PHE A 167 8.06 4.38 -6.23
C PHE A 167 7.84 5.15 -7.54
N ILE A 168 8.91 5.71 -8.11
CA ILE A 168 8.87 6.42 -9.39
C ILE A 168 8.36 5.49 -10.50
N ASP A 169 8.99 4.32 -10.64
CA ASP A 169 8.66 3.34 -11.67
C ASP A 169 7.20 2.85 -11.58
N VAL A 170 6.66 2.67 -10.37
CA VAL A 170 5.25 2.31 -10.17
C VAL A 170 4.32 3.40 -10.67
N VAL A 171 4.58 4.67 -10.34
CA VAL A 171 3.75 5.79 -10.78
C VAL A 171 3.82 5.95 -12.30
N ASP A 172 5.00 5.85 -12.90
CA ASP A 172 5.21 5.97 -14.33
C ASP A 172 4.56 4.81 -15.11
N SER A 173 4.66 3.59 -14.60
CA SER A 173 3.99 2.41 -15.19
C SER A 173 2.46 2.56 -15.23
N LEU A 174 1.91 3.38 -14.33
CA LEU A 174 0.49 3.72 -14.31
C LEU A 174 0.12 4.92 -15.21
N ASP A 175 1.04 5.51 -15.98
CA ASP A 175 0.92 6.80 -16.69
C ASP A 175 0.56 7.96 -15.74
N GLY A 176 1.22 8.00 -14.62
CA GLY A 176 1.04 9.04 -13.62
C GLY A 176 -0.23 8.90 -12.78
N ILE A 177 -0.30 9.69 -11.74
CA ILE A 177 -1.42 9.75 -10.79
C ILE A 177 -1.98 11.15 -10.69
N LYS A 178 -3.25 11.30 -10.26
CA LYS A 178 -3.88 12.61 -10.02
C LYS A 178 -3.75 12.99 -8.55
N VAL A 179 -3.21 14.18 -8.29
CA VAL A 179 -3.08 14.78 -6.95
C VAL A 179 -3.54 16.22 -6.97
N ASP A 180 -4.00 16.73 -5.81
CA ASP A 180 -4.32 18.15 -5.65
C ASP A 180 -3.16 18.87 -4.94
N VAL A 181 -2.38 19.61 -5.70
CA VAL A 181 -1.18 20.31 -5.23
C VAL A 181 -1.61 21.57 -4.45
N PRO A 182 -1.34 21.64 -3.12
CA PRO A 182 -1.90 22.71 -2.26
C PRO A 182 -1.28 24.08 -2.52
N TYR A 183 -0.06 24.12 -3.00
CA TYR A 183 0.71 25.32 -3.34
C TYR A 183 1.79 24.97 -4.35
N GLU A 184 2.35 25.96 -5.04
CA GLU A 184 3.48 25.80 -5.95
C GLU A 184 4.65 25.11 -5.25
N ILE A 185 5.13 23.99 -5.82
CA ILE A 185 6.24 23.19 -5.32
C ILE A 185 7.41 23.27 -6.28
N ASN A 186 8.57 23.64 -5.76
CA ASN A 186 9.85 23.63 -6.47
C ASN A 186 10.82 22.76 -5.68
N GLU A 187 11.16 21.58 -6.18
CA GLU A 187 11.98 20.58 -5.49
C GLU A 187 13.15 20.08 -6.35
N LEU A 188 14.05 19.35 -5.67
CA LEU A 188 15.08 18.56 -6.34
C LEU A 188 14.41 17.33 -6.98
N ASP A 189 14.94 16.85 -8.09
CA ASP A 189 14.61 15.50 -8.59
C ASP A 189 15.29 14.41 -7.74
N SER A 190 15.09 13.14 -8.09
CA SER A 190 15.68 11.99 -7.39
C SER A 190 17.21 11.96 -7.49
N HIS A 191 17.79 12.70 -8.44
CA HIS A 191 19.22 12.84 -8.67
C HIS A 191 19.83 14.09 -8.02
N ASP A 192 19.10 14.78 -7.12
CA ASP A 192 19.52 16.01 -6.42
C ASP A 192 19.76 17.22 -7.34
N LYS A 193 19.21 17.24 -8.55
CA LYS A 193 19.28 18.38 -9.42
C LYS A 193 18.37 19.50 -8.93
N LYS A 194 18.94 20.67 -8.67
CA LYS A 194 18.21 21.86 -8.20
C LYS A 194 17.16 22.30 -9.23
N ASN A 195 15.95 22.61 -8.74
CA ASN A 195 14.80 23.00 -9.55
C ASN A 195 14.49 21.98 -10.66
N GLY A 196 14.75 20.71 -10.41
CA GLY A 196 14.45 19.64 -11.34
C GLY A 196 12.95 19.42 -11.50
N ILE A 197 12.17 19.70 -10.45
CA ILE A 197 10.73 19.49 -10.40
C ILE A 197 10.03 20.82 -10.08
N HIS A 198 8.99 21.13 -10.88
CA HIS A 198 8.10 22.26 -10.68
C HIS A 198 6.64 21.81 -10.81
N LEU A 199 5.85 22.00 -9.76
CA LEU A 199 4.42 21.71 -9.74
C LEU A 199 3.64 22.99 -9.46
N GLU A 200 2.67 23.28 -10.32
CA GLU A 200 1.70 24.34 -10.13
C GLU A 200 0.70 23.95 -9.03
N LYS A 201 0.03 24.93 -8.42
CA LYS A 201 -1.08 24.69 -7.50
C LYS A 201 -2.31 24.16 -8.24
N GLY A 202 -2.98 23.13 -7.67
CA GLY A 202 -4.27 22.62 -8.14
C GLY A 202 -4.22 21.15 -8.56
N LEU A 203 -5.36 20.67 -9.02
CA LEU A 203 -5.51 19.25 -9.44
C LEU A 203 -4.79 19.00 -10.77
N GLN A 204 -3.84 18.11 -10.77
CA GLN A 204 -3.04 17.77 -11.95
C GLN A 204 -2.63 16.28 -11.95
N THR A 205 -2.23 15.80 -13.13
CA THR A 205 -1.58 14.50 -13.24
C THR A 205 -0.08 14.69 -13.12
N VAL A 206 0.55 13.93 -12.24
CA VAL A 206 1.98 13.95 -11.95
C VAL A 206 2.62 12.63 -12.33
N ASP A 207 3.84 12.68 -12.85
CA ASP A 207 4.69 11.52 -13.09
C ASP A 207 5.37 11.02 -11.80
N GLY A 208 6.24 10.03 -11.90
CA GLY A 208 6.90 9.42 -10.74
C GLY A 208 7.81 10.37 -9.98
N GLU A 209 8.62 11.17 -10.68
CA GLU A 209 9.50 12.18 -10.08
C GLU A 209 8.71 13.30 -9.41
N GLU A 210 7.68 13.78 -10.09
CA GLU A 210 6.77 14.81 -9.60
C GLU A 210 5.98 14.32 -8.36
N ALA A 211 5.49 13.07 -8.39
CA ALA A 211 4.81 12.44 -7.26
C ALA A 211 5.75 12.25 -6.05
N LEU A 212 7.01 11.89 -6.29
CA LEU A 212 8.02 11.80 -5.24
C LEU A 212 8.30 13.17 -4.63
N ALA A 213 8.48 14.21 -5.45
CA ALA A 213 8.69 15.58 -4.99
C ALA A 213 7.49 16.08 -4.17
N PHE A 214 6.25 15.83 -4.63
CA PHE A 214 5.01 16.13 -3.91
C PHE A 214 4.95 15.43 -2.54
N ALA A 215 5.31 14.14 -2.46
CA ALA A 215 5.27 13.35 -1.24
C ALA A 215 6.34 13.73 -0.22
N ARG A 216 7.47 14.34 -0.65
CA ARG A 216 8.60 14.60 0.26
C ARG A 216 8.84 16.07 0.61
N THR A 217 8.24 17.04 -0.12
CA THR A 217 8.45 18.48 0.16
C THR A 217 8.06 18.88 1.59
N ARG A 218 8.82 19.82 2.15
CA ARG A 218 8.60 20.43 3.48
C ARG A 218 8.86 21.94 3.48
N LYS A 219 8.97 22.54 2.29
CA LYS A 219 9.42 23.95 2.18
C LYS A 219 8.43 24.96 2.71
N LYS A 220 7.14 24.65 2.70
CA LYS A 220 6.07 25.58 3.09
C LYS A 220 5.16 25.04 4.20
N ASP A 221 5.41 23.80 4.69
CA ASP A 221 4.53 23.15 5.65
C ASP A 221 5.28 22.16 6.58
N SER A 222 4.55 21.43 7.42
CA SER A 222 5.09 20.55 8.46
C SER A 222 5.18 19.09 8.02
N ASP A 223 5.76 18.25 8.88
CA ASP A 223 5.79 16.79 8.72
C ASP A 223 4.38 16.16 8.69
N ILE A 224 3.37 16.82 9.28
CA ILE A 224 1.98 16.35 9.24
C ILE A 224 1.43 16.47 7.82
N GLN A 225 1.54 17.65 7.20
CA GLN A 225 1.07 17.87 5.83
C GLN A 225 1.84 17.00 4.83
N ARG A 226 3.13 16.74 5.09
CA ARG A 226 3.86 15.74 4.30
C ARG A 226 3.23 14.36 4.42
N GLY A 227 2.88 13.91 5.64
CA GLY A 227 2.19 12.64 5.85
C GLY A 227 0.83 12.58 5.15
N GLU A 228 0.08 13.68 5.11
CA GLU A 228 -1.19 13.78 4.37
C GLU A 228 -0.98 13.60 2.86
N ARG A 229 0.03 14.26 2.28
CA ARG A 229 0.38 14.09 0.86
C ARG A 229 0.84 12.66 0.54
N GLN A 230 1.59 12.02 1.42
CA GLN A 230 1.97 10.61 1.25
C GLN A 230 0.74 9.68 1.23
N GLN A 231 -0.24 9.94 2.10
CA GLN A 231 -1.50 9.20 2.08
C GLN A 231 -2.32 9.50 0.81
N GLU A 232 -2.33 10.75 0.33
CA GLU A 232 -3.00 11.14 -0.92
C GLU A 232 -2.38 10.42 -2.12
N VAL A 233 -1.06 10.39 -2.21
CA VAL A 233 -0.34 9.64 -3.24
C VAL A 233 -0.69 8.16 -3.22
N LEU A 234 -0.67 7.52 -2.05
CA LEU A 234 -1.04 6.10 -1.92
C LEU A 234 -2.48 5.84 -2.38
N LYS A 235 -3.43 6.72 -2.01
CA LYS A 235 -4.81 6.66 -2.49
C LYS A 235 -4.90 6.80 -4.01
N ALA A 236 -4.16 7.76 -4.57
CA ALA A 236 -4.15 8.01 -6.01
C ALA A 236 -3.58 6.82 -6.80
N ILE A 237 -2.50 6.20 -6.31
CA ILE A 237 -1.92 4.97 -6.87
C ILE A 237 -2.96 3.84 -6.86
N VAL A 238 -3.60 3.59 -5.70
CA VAL A 238 -4.61 2.53 -5.57
C VAL A 238 -5.80 2.79 -6.50
N ALA A 239 -6.31 4.02 -6.53
CA ALA A 239 -7.43 4.40 -7.40
C ALA A 239 -7.08 4.25 -8.89
N LYS A 240 -5.88 4.65 -9.29
CA LYS A 240 -5.38 4.51 -10.67
C LYS A 240 -5.20 3.05 -11.04
N ALA A 241 -4.56 2.25 -10.18
CA ALA A 241 -4.38 0.81 -10.40
C ALA A 241 -5.71 0.06 -10.50
N ALA A 242 -6.72 0.45 -9.73
CA ALA A 242 -8.07 -0.15 -9.78
C ALA A 242 -8.86 0.23 -11.03
N SER A 243 -8.42 1.22 -11.83
CA SER A 243 -9.14 1.66 -13.01
C SER A 243 -9.05 0.64 -14.16
N ALA A 244 -10.12 0.57 -14.96
CA ALA A 244 -10.18 -0.36 -16.11
C ALA A 244 -9.05 -0.15 -17.13
N GLY A 245 -8.54 1.07 -17.27
CA GLY A 245 -7.42 1.41 -18.16
C GLY A 245 -6.07 0.87 -17.71
N SER A 246 -5.92 0.46 -16.45
CA SER A 246 -4.64 -0.02 -15.88
C SER A 246 -4.44 -1.53 -16.00
N ILE A 247 -5.44 -2.30 -16.46
CA ILE A 247 -5.34 -3.76 -16.56
C ILE A 247 -4.17 -4.18 -17.48
N THR A 248 -3.94 -3.45 -18.57
CA THR A 248 -2.84 -3.73 -19.50
C THR A 248 -1.45 -3.37 -18.93
N LYS A 249 -1.41 -2.60 -17.86
CA LYS A 249 -0.17 -2.08 -17.24
C LYS A 249 0.29 -2.88 -16.02
N TYR A 250 -0.50 -3.87 -15.58
CA TYR A 250 -0.12 -4.67 -14.41
C TYR A 250 1.22 -5.38 -14.58
N THR A 251 1.59 -5.76 -15.80
CA THR A 251 2.89 -6.35 -16.10
C THR A 251 4.02 -5.35 -15.82
N ASP A 252 3.87 -4.12 -16.31
CA ASP A 252 4.88 -3.06 -16.18
C ASP A 252 5.02 -2.62 -14.72
N VAL A 253 3.89 -2.50 -14.00
CA VAL A 253 3.88 -2.24 -12.55
C VAL A 253 4.59 -3.37 -11.79
N MET A 254 4.39 -4.63 -12.17
CA MET A 254 5.07 -5.75 -11.53
C MET A 254 6.58 -5.75 -11.80
N GLU A 255 7.01 -5.39 -12.99
CA GLU A 255 8.44 -5.24 -13.32
C GLU A 255 9.06 -4.08 -12.54
N ALA A 256 8.38 -2.94 -12.47
CA ALA A 256 8.81 -1.75 -11.72
C ALA A 256 9.05 -2.04 -10.22
N VAL A 257 8.21 -2.88 -9.64
CA VAL A 257 8.31 -3.26 -8.21
C VAL A 257 9.45 -4.26 -7.95
N GLY A 258 9.83 -5.09 -8.95
CA GLY A 258 10.57 -6.34 -8.79
C GLY A 258 11.86 -6.27 -7.97
N ASP A 259 12.79 -5.40 -8.30
CA ASP A 259 14.13 -5.40 -7.69
C ASP A 259 14.29 -4.39 -6.54
N ASN A 260 13.30 -3.50 -6.38
CA ASN A 260 13.38 -2.34 -5.49
C ASN A 260 12.37 -2.39 -4.33
N MET A 261 11.68 -3.52 -4.15
CA MET A 261 10.73 -3.77 -3.08
C MET A 261 11.11 -5.02 -2.29
N THR A 262 10.90 -5.00 -0.97
CA THR A 262 10.91 -6.21 -0.15
C THR A 262 9.64 -6.30 0.69
N THR A 263 9.16 -7.53 0.93
CA THR A 263 7.92 -7.78 1.68
C THR A 263 7.90 -9.19 2.27
N ASN A 264 7.22 -9.37 3.40
CA ASN A 264 6.90 -10.69 3.93
C ASN A 264 5.55 -11.24 3.42
N LEU A 265 4.90 -10.54 2.47
CA LEU A 265 3.70 -11.02 1.79
C LEU A 265 4.03 -12.07 0.76
N GLN A 266 3.33 -13.20 0.79
CA GLN A 266 3.38 -14.20 -0.27
C GLN A 266 2.40 -13.84 -1.39
N PHE A 267 2.74 -14.18 -2.63
CA PHE A 267 1.89 -13.93 -3.79
C PHE A 267 0.46 -14.48 -3.63
N SER A 268 0.30 -15.64 -3.00
CA SER A 268 -1.01 -16.24 -2.72
C SER A 268 -1.91 -15.36 -1.85
N GLN A 269 -1.33 -14.56 -0.95
CA GLN A 269 -2.04 -13.68 -0.01
C GLN A 269 -2.55 -12.40 -0.67
N ILE A 270 -1.89 -11.95 -1.75
CA ILE A 270 -2.26 -10.71 -2.47
C ILE A 270 -3.65 -10.77 -3.09
N LYS A 271 -4.11 -11.96 -3.46
CA LYS A 271 -5.50 -12.16 -3.94
C LYS A 271 -6.55 -11.64 -2.96
N GLY A 272 -6.22 -11.62 -1.65
CA GLY A 272 -7.07 -11.03 -0.62
C GLY A 272 -7.29 -9.53 -0.80
N PHE A 273 -6.26 -8.81 -1.24
CA PHE A 273 -6.31 -7.34 -1.39
C PHE A 273 -7.20 -6.90 -2.55
N ILE A 274 -7.25 -7.69 -3.64
CA ILE A 274 -8.06 -7.37 -4.83
C ILE A 274 -9.52 -7.19 -4.45
N LYS A 275 -10.03 -7.95 -3.46
CA LYS A 275 -11.41 -7.83 -2.99
C LYS A 275 -11.73 -6.49 -2.32
N TYR A 276 -10.73 -5.83 -1.72
CA TYR A 276 -10.91 -4.50 -1.11
C TYR A 276 -10.91 -3.39 -2.16
N VAL A 277 -10.18 -3.59 -3.25
CA VAL A 277 -10.00 -2.59 -4.32
C VAL A 277 -11.13 -2.64 -5.35
N THR A 278 -11.76 -3.81 -5.56
CA THR A 278 -12.73 -4.08 -6.64
C THR A 278 -14.19 -4.16 -6.18
N THR A 279 -14.59 -3.49 -5.10
CA THR A 279 -15.99 -3.51 -4.66
C THR A 279 -16.86 -2.57 -5.48
N ASP A 280 -18.13 -2.97 -5.75
CA ASP A 280 -19.13 -2.17 -6.49
C ASP A 280 -19.42 -0.78 -5.89
N LYS A 281 -19.00 -0.53 -4.65
CA LYS A 281 -19.20 0.74 -3.91
C LYS A 281 -17.97 1.63 -3.87
N GLY A 282 -16.88 1.27 -4.56
CA GLY A 282 -15.60 1.95 -4.45
C GLY A 282 -14.83 1.57 -3.17
N LEU A 283 -13.65 2.14 -3.02
CA LEU A 283 -12.77 1.92 -1.88
C LEU A 283 -13.22 2.77 -0.68
N ASN A 284 -13.66 2.12 0.41
CA ASN A 284 -13.93 2.81 1.69
C ASN A 284 -12.62 3.01 2.44
N LEU A 285 -11.97 4.16 2.20
CA LEU A 285 -10.65 4.47 2.72
C LEU A 285 -10.72 5.72 3.61
N GLU A 286 -10.38 5.55 4.88
CA GLU A 286 -10.31 6.59 5.90
C GLU A 286 -8.86 6.88 6.28
N THR A 287 -8.51 8.15 6.47
CA THR A 287 -7.19 8.57 6.96
C THR A 287 -7.25 8.97 8.41
N LEU A 288 -6.27 8.47 9.16
CA LEU A 288 -6.02 8.83 10.55
C LEU A 288 -4.77 9.69 10.65
N LYS A 289 -4.68 10.48 11.72
CA LYS A 289 -3.55 11.36 12.02
C LYS A 289 -3.09 11.14 13.45
N LEU A 290 -1.77 11.23 13.67
CA LEU A 290 -1.19 11.35 15.00
C LEU A 290 -0.86 12.81 15.25
N GLU A 291 -1.56 13.41 16.20
CA GLU A 291 -1.29 14.78 16.64
C GLU A 291 -0.07 14.81 17.58
N GLY A 292 0.60 15.93 17.59
CA GLY A 292 1.77 16.16 18.42
C GLY A 292 2.27 17.61 18.29
N ARG A 293 3.48 17.84 18.74
CA ARG A 293 4.12 19.15 18.71
C ARG A 293 5.62 19.04 18.44
N ASP A 294 6.19 20.07 17.90
CA ASP A 294 7.62 20.20 17.75
C ASP A 294 8.30 20.25 19.13
N SER A 295 9.40 19.56 19.27
CA SER A 295 10.18 19.47 20.51
C SER A 295 11.67 19.40 20.21
N TYR A 296 12.48 20.01 21.06
CA TYR A 296 13.94 19.92 21.00
C TYR A 296 14.46 19.31 22.29
N ILE A 297 15.15 18.19 22.19
CA ILE A 297 15.77 17.48 23.31
C ILE A 297 17.27 17.46 23.05
N ASN A 298 18.06 18.09 23.95
CA ASN A 298 19.52 18.22 23.79
C ASN A 298 19.94 18.77 22.41
N GLY A 299 19.23 19.77 21.91
CA GLY A 299 19.48 20.40 20.60
C GLY A 299 19.03 19.59 19.37
N THR A 300 18.49 18.39 19.56
CA THR A 300 17.95 17.56 18.47
C THR A 300 16.45 17.75 18.37
N TYR A 301 15.97 18.01 17.14
CA TYR A 301 14.55 18.10 16.86
C TYR A 301 13.87 16.73 16.94
N TYR A 302 12.67 16.70 17.55
CA TYR A 302 11.75 15.57 17.59
C TYR A 302 10.30 16.04 17.40
N TYR A 303 9.44 15.15 16.94
CA TYR A 303 8.00 15.34 16.98
C TYR A 303 7.44 14.58 18.19
N GLN A 304 7.01 15.34 19.20
CA GLN A 304 6.43 14.79 20.43
C GLN A 304 4.97 14.47 20.21
N LEU A 305 4.62 13.19 20.15
CA LEU A 305 3.23 12.75 19.99
C LEU A 305 2.37 13.13 21.20
N ASN A 306 1.09 13.45 20.92
CA ASN A 306 0.08 13.70 21.95
C ASN A 306 -0.47 12.35 22.46
N ASP A 307 -0.38 12.11 23.78
CA ASP A 307 -0.77 10.84 24.39
C ASP A 307 -2.26 10.51 24.16
N THR A 308 -3.15 11.52 24.21
CA THR A 308 -4.58 11.34 23.93
C THR A 308 -4.80 10.95 22.47
N SER A 309 -4.10 11.59 21.54
CA SER A 309 -4.18 11.23 20.10
C SER A 309 -3.69 9.80 19.85
N VAL A 310 -2.59 9.40 20.49
CA VAL A 310 -2.07 8.02 20.41
C VAL A 310 -3.08 7.04 21.01
N ALA A 311 -3.64 7.32 22.18
CA ALA A 311 -4.63 6.45 22.83
C ALA A 311 -5.89 6.26 21.97
N ASN A 312 -6.43 7.35 21.44
CA ASN A 312 -7.59 7.31 20.52
C ASN A 312 -7.28 6.52 19.25
N THR A 313 -6.12 6.74 18.65
CA THR A 313 -5.68 6.01 17.46
C THR A 313 -5.54 4.51 17.74
N LYS A 314 -4.94 4.13 18.87
CA LYS A 314 -4.89 2.72 19.32
C LYS A 314 -6.28 2.09 19.37
N GLN A 315 -7.24 2.76 20.01
CA GLN A 315 -8.60 2.26 20.15
C GLN A 315 -9.28 2.07 18.80
N ILE A 316 -9.17 3.05 17.89
CA ILE A 316 -9.73 2.99 16.53
C ILE A 316 -9.15 1.80 15.76
N LEU A 317 -7.82 1.64 15.77
CA LEU A 317 -7.14 0.58 15.02
C LEU A 317 -7.41 -0.81 15.62
N ARG A 318 -7.43 -0.94 16.96
CA ARG A 318 -7.81 -2.20 17.64
C ARG A 318 -9.22 -2.63 17.27
N SER A 319 -10.18 -1.69 17.33
CA SER A 319 -11.56 -1.95 16.91
C SER A 319 -11.66 -2.33 15.44
N HIS A 320 -10.91 -1.66 14.58
CA HIS A 320 -10.89 -1.95 13.13
C HIS A 320 -10.32 -3.33 12.80
N LEU A 321 -9.34 -3.79 13.59
CA LEU A 321 -8.76 -5.14 13.47
C LEU A 321 -9.55 -6.23 14.21
N ASN A 322 -10.68 -5.89 14.85
CA ASN A 322 -11.48 -6.79 15.71
C ASN A 322 -10.65 -7.44 16.84
N LEU A 323 -9.65 -6.71 17.35
CA LEU A 323 -8.89 -7.13 18.53
C LEU A 323 -9.72 -6.87 19.77
N GLY A 324 -10.02 -7.91 20.55
CA GLY A 324 -10.79 -7.81 21.79
C GLY A 324 -10.25 -6.76 22.77
N PRO A 325 -11.02 -6.35 23.79
CA PRO A 325 -10.52 -5.49 24.85
C PRO A 325 -9.33 -6.16 25.54
N LYS A 326 -8.30 -5.36 25.91
CA LYS A 326 -7.20 -5.88 26.74
C LYS A 326 -7.76 -6.44 28.04
N GLU A 327 -7.36 -7.62 28.44
CA GLU A 327 -7.74 -8.25 29.72
C GLU A 327 -7.36 -7.42 30.97
N GLY A 328 -6.61 -6.32 30.82
CA GLY A 328 -6.18 -5.45 31.94
C GLY A 328 -7.20 -4.39 32.37
N ASN A 329 -8.19 -4.02 31.57
CA ASN A 329 -9.12 -2.92 31.89
C ASN A 329 -10.43 -3.37 32.59
N GLN A 330 -10.65 -4.67 32.73
CA GLN A 330 -11.85 -5.15 33.44
C GLN A 330 -11.72 -5.06 34.96
N THR A 331 -10.50 -5.05 35.50
CA THR A 331 -10.27 -5.00 36.94
C THR A 331 -10.51 -3.61 37.54
N GLU A 332 -10.18 -2.53 36.85
CA GLU A 332 -10.41 -1.17 37.33
C GLU A 332 -11.87 -0.71 37.21
N ALA A 333 -12.60 -1.14 36.16
CA ALA A 333 -14.00 -0.82 35.99
C ALA A 333 -14.92 -1.55 37.02
N VAL A 334 -14.56 -2.77 37.40
CA VAL A 334 -15.30 -3.54 38.44
C VAL A 334 -15.00 -3.02 39.84
N GLN A 335 -13.76 -2.59 40.14
CA GLN A 335 -13.42 -1.99 41.43
C GLN A 335 -14.06 -0.63 41.65
N SER A 336 -14.29 0.18 40.62
CA SER A 336 -14.98 1.47 40.73
C SER A 336 -16.49 1.35 40.93
N GLN A 337 -17.09 0.22 40.62
CA GLN A 337 -18.52 -0.07 40.87
C GLN A 337 -18.79 -0.72 42.21
N ILE A 338 -17.81 -1.28 42.90
CA ILE A 338 -17.94 -1.89 44.25
C ILE A 338 -17.75 -0.85 45.37
N GLN A 339 -17.23 0.34 45.04
CA GLN A 339 -17.04 1.45 46.01
C GLN A 339 -18.08 2.57 45.90
N LYS A 340 -19.23 2.33 45.29
CA LYS A 340 -20.44 3.14 45.35
C LYS A 340 -21.54 2.30 45.94
#